data_db61c3c67b093b6ea3b7b54ae2006fe7
#
_entry.id   db61c3c67b093b6ea3b7b54ae2006fe7
#
_cell.length_a   1.000
_cell.length_b   1.000
_cell.length_c   1.000
_cell.angle_alpha   90.00
_cell.angle_beta   90.00
_cell.angle_gamma   90.00
#
_symmetry.space_group_name_H-M   'P 1'
#
loop_
_entity.id
_entity.type
_entity.pdbx_description
1 polymer ?
#
loop_
_entity_poly.entity_id
_entity_poly.type
_entity_poly.pdbx_seq_one_letter_code
_entity_poly.pdbx_strand_id
1 'polypeptide(L)'
;YNGLGPSGTLWSNGPTSESNGMNYMEWVDAIGGNANSLPGQTLSMWCLEENLYFDITFENWTSGNNGGGFSYWRQLAAPPSGPTMHFVSGTMGSDETGNGTLENPFATIGYAVEVMNNDDIIIVMPGLYNENIEAVSKSGVVFAPSGPDSTFISGSGNQIFDFADSFWVLDGFTFTDGVSHSVDAQDGGAIFGRNGQLVVVNSRFVGNTSELNGGAVGVHMSSVFMX
;
A
#
# COMPACT_ATOMS: atom_id res chain seq x y z
N TYR A 1 -20.40 20.38 15.92
CA TYR A 1 -19.31 19.98 14.98
C TYR A 1 -18.36 19.06 15.73
N ASN A 2 -18.13 17.88 15.20
CA ASN A 2 -17.29 16.87 15.86
C ASN A 2 -15.87 16.79 15.27
N GLY A 3 -15.50 17.71 14.39
CA GLY A 3 -14.16 17.79 13.83
C GLY A 3 -13.89 16.88 12.64
N LEU A 4 -14.83 16.04 12.27
CA LEU A 4 -14.66 15.15 11.13
C LEU A 4 -14.97 15.90 9.82
N GLY A 5 -14.30 15.49 8.76
CA GLY A 5 -14.60 15.98 7.42
C GLY A 5 -15.86 15.35 6.84
N PRO A 6 -16.19 15.65 5.59
CA PRO A 6 -17.26 14.94 4.92
C PRO A 6 -16.97 13.45 4.87
N SER A 7 -18.02 12.65 5.10
CA SER A 7 -17.89 11.18 5.06
C SER A 7 -17.29 10.74 3.72
N GLY A 8 -16.40 9.77 3.76
CA GLY A 8 -15.76 9.24 2.55
C GLY A 8 -14.66 10.12 1.98
N THR A 9 -14.14 11.11 2.77
CA THR A 9 -13.02 11.93 2.31
C THR A 9 -11.87 11.88 3.31
N LEU A 10 -10.65 11.93 2.77
CA LEU A 10 -9.43 12.18 3.54
C LEU A 10 -8.75 13.44 2.99
N TRP A 11 -7.93 14.06 3.81
CA TRP A 11 -7.36 15.37 3.50
C TRP A 11 -5.86 15.42 3.78
N SER A 12 -5.16 16.23 3.00
CA SER A 12 -3.74 16.49 3.21
C SER A 12 -3.49 18.00 3.13
N ASN A 13 -2.57 18.49 3.95
CA ASN A 13 -2.17 19.90 3.91
C ASN A 13 -1.31 20.14 2.66
N GLY A 14 -1.64 21.18 1.90
CA GLY A 14 -0.96 21.50 0.64
C GLY A 14 -1.71 20.93 -0.57
N PRO A 15 -1.29 21.31 -1.79
CA PRO A 15 -1.93 20.81 -3.01
C PRO A 15 -1.60 19.34 -3.25
N THR A 16 -2.41 18.68 -4.06
CA THR A 16 -2.26 17.25 -4.36
C THR A 16 -0.87 16.94 -4.95
N SER A 17 -0.32 17.84 -5.75
CA SER A 17 1.02 17.65 -6.32
C SER A 17 2.16 17.60 -5.29
N GLU A 18 1.92 18.07 -4.06
CA GLU A 18 2.89 18.06 -2.96
C GLU A 18 2.55 17.01 -1.89
N SER A 19 1.45 16.29 -2.06
CA SER A 19 0.99 15.26 -1.14
C SER A 19 1.50 13.88 -1.58
N ASN A 20 1.41 12.92 -0.68
CA ASN A 20 1.58 11.50 -1.02
C ASN A 20 0.49 10.69 -0.29
N GLY A 21 0.30 9.45 -0.68
CA GLY A 21 -0.78 8.62 -0.15
C GLY A 21 -0.78 8.48 1.37
N MET A 22 0.38 8.61 2.00
CA MET A 22 0.51 8.46 3.46
C MET A 22 0.16 9.72 4.23
N ASN A 23 0.03 10.87 3.56
CA ASN A 23 -0.25 12.15 4.24
C ASN A 23 -1.74 12.44 4.35
N TYR A 24 -2.61 11.58 3.82
CA TYR A 24 -4.06 11.80 3.89
C TYR A 24 -4.63 11.33 5.23
N MET A 25 -5.40 12.21 5.87
CA MET A 25 -5.91 12.01 7.23
C MET A 25 -7.27 12.68 7.37
N GLU A 26 -7.87 12.57 8.54
CA GLU A 26 -9.14 13.26 8.82
C GLU A 26 -8.96 14.78 8.70
N TRP A 27 -10.04 15.46 8.32
CA TRP A 27 -10.04 16.91 8.09
C TRP A 27 -9.40 17.71 9.24
N VAL A 28 -9.78 17.40 10.48
CA VAL A 28 -9.30 18.19 11.64
C VAL A 28 -7.78 18.05 11.81
N ASP A 29 -7.24 16.87 11.51
CA ASP A 29 -5.81 16.64 11.63
C ASP A 29 -5.04 17.32 10.50
N ALA A 30 -5.58 17.26 9.28
CA ALA A 30 -4.98 17.89 8.11
C ALA A 30 -4.82 19.40 8.27
N ILE A 31 -5.77 20.05 8.99
CA ILE A 31 -5.71 21.49 9.24
C ILE A 31 -5.04 21.87 10.57
N GLY A 32 -4.45 20.88 11.28
CA GLY A 32 -3.81 21.11 12.59
C GLY A 32 -4.79 21.62 13.65
N GLY A 33 -6.06 21.27 13.52
CA GLY A 33 -7.11 21.66 14.50
C GLY A 33 -7.54 23.13 14.43
N ASN A 34 -7.07 23.91 13.45
CA ASN A 34 -7.33 25.36 13.44
C ASN A 34 -7.84 25.85 12.08
N ALA A 35 -9.16 25.88 11.91
CA ALA A 35 -9.77 26.33 10.66
C ALA A 35 -9.57 27.83 10.38
N ASN A 36 -9.17 28.62 11.38
CA ASN A 36 -8.93 30.05 11.15
C ASN A 36 -7.68 30.33 10.32
N SER A 37 -6.80 29.34 10.18
CA SER A 37 -5.60 29.48 9.35
C SER A 37 -5.84 29.16 7.88
N LEU A 38 -7.05 28.70 7.52
CA LEU A 38 -7.34 28.23 6.16
C LEU A 38 -7.34 29.30 5.05
N PRO A 39 -7.79 30.54 5.30
CA PRO A 39 -7.82 31.52 4.18
C PRO A 39 -6.45 31.68 3.53
N GLY A 40 -6.42 31.49 2.19
CA GLY A 40 -5.22 31.55 1.40
C GLY A 40 -4.48 30.22 1.27
N GLN A 41 -4.96 29.18 1.95
CA GLN A 41 -4.30 27.86 1.89
C GLN A 41 -5.04 26.92 0.94
N THR A 42 -4.27 26.03 0.32
CA THR A 42 -4.79 24.94 -0.49
C THR A 42 -4.60 23.63 0.28
N LEU A 43 -5.64 22.83 0.31
CA LEU A 43 -5.61 21.47 0.84
C LEU A 43 -5.95 20.49 -0.29
N SER A 44 -5.36 19.31 -0.24
CA SER A 44 -5.78 18.21 -1.10
C SER A 44 -6.89 17.42 -0.42
N MET A 45 -7.96 17.12 -1.16
CA MET A 45 -9.05 16.26 -0.70
C MET A 45 -9.11 15.01 -1.58
N TRP A 46 -9.09 13.84 -0.96
CA TRP A 46 -9.25 12.56 -1.64
C TRP A 46 -10.65 12.02 -1.34
N CYS A 47 -11.46 11.84 -2.39
CA CYS A 47 -12.76 11.18 -2.31
C CYS A 47 -12.53 9.68 -2.47
N LEU A 48 -12.70 8.92 -1.40
CA LEU A 48 -12.30 7.53 -1.33
C LEU A 48 -13.10 6.63 -2.30
N GLU A 49 -14.42 6.84 -2.34
CA GLU A 49 -15.31 5.99 -3.14
C GLU A 49 -15.03 6.11 -4.64
N GLU A 50 -14.80 7.34 -5.11
CA GLU A 50 -14.55 7.60 -6.53
C GLU A 50 -13.07 7.57 -6.91
N ASN A 51 -12.21 7.52 -5.91
CA ASN A 51 -10.75 7.65 -6.08
C ASN A 51 -10.37 8.91 -6.85
N LEU A 52 -11.00 10.04 -6.49
CA LEU A 52 -10.76 11.34 -7.11
C LEU A 52 -10.09 12.30 -6.13
N TYR A 53 -9.19 13.12 -6.66
CA TYR A 53 -8.44 14.09 -5.88
C TYR A 53 -8.83 15.49 -6.30
N PHE A 54 -8.96 16.39 -5.34
CA PHE A 54 -9.28 17.81 -5.58
C PHE A 54 -8.35 18.70 -4.79
N ASP A 55 -7.86 19.75 -5.41
CA ASP A 55 -7.26 20.86 -4.70
C ASP A 55 -8.36 21.82 -4.29
N ILE A 56 -8.45 22.11 -2.99
CA ILE A 56 -9.44 22.99 -2.37
C ILE A 56 -8.71 24.21 -1.80
N THR A 57 -8.90 25.39 -2.40
CA THR A 57 -8.28 26.62 -1.90
C THR A 57 -9.33 27.45 -1.15
N PHE A 58 -9.09 27.69 0.13
CA PHE A 58 -10.00 28.46 0.96
C PHE A 58 -9.72 29.95 0.81
N GLU A 59 -10.76 30.72 0.47
CA GLU A 59 -10.65 32.18 0.32
C GLU A 59 -11.02 32.89 1.62
N ASN A 60 -12.07 32.44 2.29
CA ASN A 60 -12.56 33.07 3.51
C ASN A 60 -13.00 32.01 4.51
N TRP A 61 -12.84 32.34 5.79
CA TRP A 61 -13.35 31.57 6.89
C TRP A 61 -13.70 32.53 8.03
N THR A 62 -14.97 32.61 8.41
CA THR A 62 -15.38 33.49 9.51
C THR A 62 -15.36 32.72 10.82
N SER A 63 -14.73 33.30 11.84
CA SER A 63 -14.58 32.69 13.15
C SER A 63 -15.52 33.30 14.17
N GLY A 64 -15.75 32.59 15.28
CA GLY A 64 -16.56 33.03 16.40
C GLY A 64 -18.03 33.11 16.03
N ASN A 65 -18.77 34.03 16.67
CA ASN A 65 -20.20 34.21 16.48
C ASN A 65 -20.53 35.20 15.35
N ASN A 66 -19.75 35.20 14.27
CA ASN A 66 -19.87 36.16 13.18
C ASN A 66 -20.57 35.58 11.94
N GLY A 67 -21.55 34.71 12.15
CA GLY A 67 -22.37 34.18 11.06
C GLY A 67 -21.88 32.90 10.38
N GLY A 68 -20.66 32.47 10.64
CA GLY A 68 -20.18 31.14 10.28
C GLY A 68 -20.13 30.84 8.78
N GLY A 69 -19.60 31.76 7.98
CA GLY A 69 -19.46 31.53 6.54
C GLY A 69 -18.05 31.12 6.12
N PHE A 70 -17.96 30.44 4.99
CA PHE A 70 -16.68 30.19 4.35
C PHE A 70 -16.87 30.17 2.83
N SER A 71 -15.79 30.41 2.09
CA SER A 71 -15.78 30.28 0.64
C SER A 71 -14.49 29.59 0.20
N TYR A 72 -14.61 28.84 -0.87
CA TYR A 72 -13.48 28.15 -1.47
C TYR A 72 -13.73 27.95 -2.96
N TRP A 73 -12.67 27.71 -3.70
CA TRP A 73 -12.78 27.14 -5.03
C TRP A 73 -12.09 25.78 -5.03
N ARG A 74 -12.47 24.93 -5.98
CA ARG A 74 -11.87 23.60 -6.11
C ARG A 74 -11.58 23.30 -7.58
N GLN A 75 -10.55 22.49 -7.77
CA GLN A 75 -10.24 21.95 -9.10
C GLN A 75 -9.90 20.46 -8.96
N LEU A 76 -10.24 19.70 -9.99
CA LEU A 76 -9.84 18.30 -10.07
C LEU A 76 -8.31 18.24 -10.17
N ALA A 77 -7.69 17.39 -9.37
CA ALA A 77 -6.24 17.24 -9.36
C ALA A 77 -5.85 15.83 -9.83
N ALA A 78 -4.66 15.72 -10.41
CA ALA A 78 -4.09 14.39 -10.65
C ALA A 78 -3.79 13.73 -9.30
N PRO A 79 -3.80 12.40 -9.21
CA PRO A 79 -3.36 11.73 -7.98
C PRO A 79 -1.99 12.21 -7.52
N PRO A 80 -1.69 12.15 -6.21
CA PRO A 80 -0.38 12.58 -5.72
C PRO A 80 0.76 11.85 -6.41
N SER A 81 1.89 12.52 -6.53
CA SER A 81 3.08 11.93 -7.14
C SER A 81 3.83 10.99 -6.20
N GLY A 82 3.44 10.94 -4.93
CA GLY A 82 4.03 10.03 -3.95
C GLY A 82 3.35 8.65 -3.94
N PRO A 83 3.79 7.76 -3.03
CA PRO A 83 3.25 6.40 -2.97
C PRO A 83 1.73 6.38 -2.75
N THR A 84 1.05 5.56 -3.53
CA THR A 84 -0.38 5.28 -3.35
C THR A 84 -0.52 4.04 -2.47
N MET A 85 -1.56 4.01 -1.63
CA MET A 85 -1.89 2.82 -0.84
C MET A 85 -2.95 1.99 -1.56
N HIS A 86 -2.64 0.71 -1.75
CA HIS A 86 -3.57 -0.26 -2.32
C HIS A 86 -3.93 -1.29 -1.26
N PHE A 87 -5.21 -1.45 -0.99
CA PHE A 87 -5.69 -2.41 0.02
C PHE A 87 -6.05 -3.74 -0.64
N VAL A 88 -5.67 -4.83 0.03
CA VAL A 88 -5.95 -6.20 -0.43
C VAL A 88 -6.68 -6.95 0.66
N SER A 89 -7.77 -7.62 0.30
CA SER A 89 -8.54 -8.47 1.22
C SER A 89 -9.05 -9.70 0.49
N GLY A 90 -8.57 -10.88 0.89
CA GLY A 90 -9.00 -12.14 0.28
C GLY A 90 -10.46 -12.49 0.55
N THR A 91 -11.11 -11.81 1.51
CA THR A 91 -12.52 -12.09 1.85
C THR A 91 -13.50 -11.04 1.35
N MET A 92 -13.07 -9.81 1.17
CA MET A 92 -13.93 -8.70 0.75
C MET A 92 -13.55 -8.12 -0.60
N GLY A 93 -12.37 -8.43 -1.08
CA GLY A 93 -11.80 -7.82 -2.28
C GLY A 93 -12.26 -8.47 -3.57
N SER A 94 -12.02 -7.76 -4.66
CA SER A 94 -12.29 -8.24 -6.01
C SER A 94 -11.25 -7.67 -6.97
N ASP A 95 -10.66 -8.53 -7.78
CA ASP A 95 -9.71 -8.08 -8.82
C ASP A 95 -10.44 -7.61 -10.08
N GLU A 96 -11.75 -7.91 -10.20
CA GLU A 96 -12.55 -7.45 -11.33
C GLU A 96 -13.19 -6.07 -11.08
N THR A 97 -13.62 -5.80 -9.84
CA THR A 97 -14.39 -4.60 -9.52
C THR A 97 -13.77 -3.75 -8.43
N GLY A 98 -12.76 -4.26 -7.72
CA GLY A 98 -12.02 -3.49 -6.72
C GLY A 98 -11.20 -2.38 -7.37
N ASN A 99 -11.00 -1.32 -6.63
CA ASN A 99 -10.16 -0.20 -7.07
C ASN A 99 -8.97 0.05 -6.13
N GLY A 100 -8.73 -0.87 -5.21
CA GLY A 100 -7.61 -0.79 -4.27
C GLY A 100 -7.83 0.11 -3.07
N THR A 101 -9.00 0.70 -2.91
CA THR A 101 -9.32 1.46 -1.69
C THR A 101 -9.72 0.51 -0.56
N LEU A 102 -9.75 1.03 0.67
CA LEU A 102 -10.15 0.23 1.83
C LEU A 102 -11.60 -0.29 1.70
N GLU A 103 -12.47 0.51 1.08
CA GLU A 103 -13.89 0.15 0.88
C GLU A 103 -14.07 -0.85 -0.27
N ASN A 104 -13.18 -0.81 -1.27
CA ASN A 104 -13.24 -1.69 -2.45
C ASN A 104 -11.85 -2.26 -2.73
N PRO A 105 -11.34 -3.14 -1.86
CA PRO A 105 -9.97 -3.65 -2.01
C PRO A 105 -9.84 -4.62 -3.18
N PHE A 106 -8.63 -4.88 -3.58
CA PHE A 106 -8.30 -5.97 -4.49
C PHE A 106 -8.41 -7.31 -3.73
N ALA A 107 -8.61 -8.39 -4.46
CA ALA A 107 -8.71 -9.73 -3.84
C ALA A 107 -7.33 -10.34 -3.60
N THR A 108 -6.36 -10.07 -4.48
CA THR A 108 -5.06 -10.73 -4.44
C THR A 108 -3.90 -9.72 -4.37
N ILE A 109 -2.82 -10.18 -3.72
CA ILE A 109 -1.59 -9.40 -3.64
C ILE A 109 -0.94 -9.30 -5.03
N GLY A 110 -0.98 -10.40 -5.79
CA GLY A 110 -0.40 -10.42 -7.14
C GLY A 110 -1.05 -9.39 -8.06
N TYR A 111 -2.38 -9.25 -8.01
CA TYR A 111 -3.07 -8.24 -8.80
C TYR A 111 -2.68 -6.83 -8.36
N ALA A 112 -2.60 -6.61 -7.04
CA ALA A 112 -2.15 -5.31 -6.53
C ALA A 112 -0.73 -4.97 -7.03
N VAL A 113 0.19 -5.95 -7.02
CA VAL A 113 1.54 -5.79 -7.59
C VAL A 113 1.48 -5.47 -9.07
N GLU A 114 0.59 -6.14 -9.81
CA GLU A 114 0.45 -5.89 -11.25
C GLU A 114 0.04 -4.45 -11.56
N VAL A 115 -0.90 -3.89 -10.80
CA VAL A 115 -1.49 -2.57 -11.13
C VAL A 115 -0.77 -1.39 -10.46
N MET A 116 0.01 -1.61 -9.40
CA MET A 116 0.68 -0.55 -8.67
C MET A 116 1.73 0.18 -9.51
N ASN A 117 2.04 1.41 -9.13
CA ASN A 117 3.22 2.13 -9.60
C ASN A 117 4.42 1.84 -8.68
N ASN A 118 5.62 2.17 -9.16
CA ASN A 118 6.81 2.03 -8.33
C ASN A 118 6.68 2.89 -7.06
N ASP A 119 7.13 2.33 -5.96
CA ASP A 119 7.14 2.91 -4.62
C ASP A 119 5.76 2.95 -3.94
N ASP A 120 4.70 2.45 -4.59
CA ASP A 120 3.39 2.30 -3.93
C ASP A 120 3.45 1.30 -2.78
N ILE A 121 2.44 1.35 -1.91
CA ILE A 121 2.34 0.52 -0.72
C ILE A 121 1.10 -0.36 -0.83
N ILE A 122 1.29 -1.66 -0.71
CA ILE A 122 0.18 -2.63 -0.68
C ILE A 122 -0.08 -3.00 0.77
N ILE A 123 -1.29 -2.73 1.25
CA ILE A 123 -1.73 -3.03 2.62
C ILE A 123 -2.59 -4.29 2.59
N VAL A 124 -2.11 -5.36 3.22
CA VAL A 124 -2.75 -6.67 3.14
C VAL A 124 -3.51 -6.96 4.43
N MET A 125 -4.82 -7.16 4.30
CA MET A 125 -5.70 -7.49 5.42
C MET A 125 -5.48 -8.92 5.89
N PRO A 126 -5.84 -9.26 7.14
CA PRO A 126 -5.66 -10.63 7.64
C PRO A 126 -6.32 -11.68 6.76
N GLY A 127 -5.64 -12.80 6.58
CA GLY A 127 -6.17 -13.89 5.76
C GLY A 127 -5.10 -14.86 5.29
N LEU A 128 -5.53 -15.86 4.55
CA LEU A 128 -4.66 -16.79 3.85
C LEU A 128 -4.74 -16.50 2.35
N TYR A 129 -3.61 -16.19 1.77
CA TYR A 129 -3.45 -15.86 0.37
C TYR A 129 -2.67 -17.00 -0.31
N ASN A 130 -3.35 -17.74 -1.17
CA ASN A 130 -2.71 -18.84 -1.92
C ASN A 130 -2.26 -18.26 -3.27
N GLU A 131 -1.01 -17.80 -3.32
CA GLU A 131 -0.55 -17.00 -4.46
C GLU A 131 0.90 -17.29 -4.84
N ASN A 132 1.17 -17.10 -6.12
CA ASN A 132 2.50 -17.06 -6.69
C ASN A 132 2.64 -15.68 -7.32
N ILE A 133 3.43 -14.82 -6.69
CA ILE A 133 3.50 -13.39 -7.03
C ILE A 133 4.75 -13.14 -7.86
N GLU A 134 4.58 -12.54 -9.04
CA GLU A 134 5.69 -12.16 -9.91
C GLU A 134 5.82 -10.64 -9.90
N ALA A 135 7.01 -10.14 -9.51
CA ALA A 135 7.25 -8.72 -9.24
C ALA A 135 8.49 -8.23 -9.99
N VAL A 136 8.44 -8.27 -11.32
CA VAL A 136 9.58 -7.93 -12.18
C VAL A 136 9.52 -6.45 -12.57
N SER A 137 10.65 -5.76 -12.37
CA SER A 137 10.83 -4.33 -12.72
C SER A 137 9.81 -3.42 -12.02
N LYS A 138 9.35 -3.83 -10.83
CA LYS A 138 8.48 -3.04 -9.97
C LYS A 138 9.05 -3.02 -8.56
N SER A 139 8.92 -1.91 -7.87
CA SER A 139 9.44 -1.73 -6.51
C SER A 139 8.33 -1.22 -5.61
N GLY A 140 8.35 -1.65 -4.35
CA GLY A 140 7.33 -1.19 -3.42
C GLY A 140 7.38 -1.85 -2.05
N VAL A 141 6.32 -1.63 -1.29
CA VAL A 141 6.16 -2.18 0.06
C VAL A 141 4.90 -3.03 0.09
N VAL A 142 5.01 -4.25 0.61
CA VAL A 142 3.83 -5.08 0.91
C VAL A 142 3.79 -5.23 2.43
N PHE A 143 2.75 -4.73 3.06
CA PHE A 143 2.66 -4.60 4.50
C PHE A 143 1.37 -5.21 5.05
N ALA A 144 1.52 -6.09 6.04
CA ALA A 144 0.40 -6.71 6.76
C ALA A 144 0.35 -6.14 8.18
N PRO A 145 -0.46 -5.10 8.43
CA PRO A 145 -0.48 -4.43 9.74
C PRO A 145 -0.91 -5.33 10.91
N SER A 146 -1.63 -6.40 10.63
CA SER A 146 -2.06 -7.35 11.67
C SER A 146 -0.99 -8.38 12.02
N GLY A 147 0.10 -8.40 11.29
CA GLY A 147 1.27 -9.20 11.60
C GLY A 147 1.19 -10.67 11.18
N PRO A 148 2.29 -11.40 11.39
CA PRO A 148 2.44 -12.77 10.86
C PRO A 148 1.57 -13.81 11.53
N ASP A 149 0.96 -13.49 12.68
CA ASP A 149 0.01 -14.40 13.33
C ASP A 149 -1.36 -14.43 12.63
N SER A 150 -1.61 -13.47 11.73
CA SER A 150 -2.91 -13.27 11.11
C SER A 150 -2.88 -13.25 9.59
N THR A 151 -1.71 -13.06 8.98
CA THR A 151 -1.60 -12.87 7.53
C THR A 151 -0.59 -13.85 6.96
N PHE A 152 -1.10 -14.78 6.13
CA PHE A 152 -0.33 -15.90 5.60
C PHE A 152 -0.30 -15.84 4.08
N ILE A 153 0.87 -16.08 3.48
CA ILE A 153 0.96 -16.27 2.03
C ILE A 153 1.49 -17.68 1.80
N SER A 154 0.70 -18.50 1.11
CA SER A 154 1.05 -19.89 0.82
C SER A 154 1.34 -20.06 -0.67
N GLY A 155 2.47 -20.70 -0.96
CA GLY A 155 2.83 -21.08 -2.33
C GLY A 155 2.05 -22.26 -2.88
N SER A 156 1.37 -23.00 -2.00
CA SER A 156 0.60 -24.19 -2.39
C SER A 156 1.43 -25.16 -3.23
N GLY A 157 2.70 -25.31 -2.88
CA GLY A 157 3.63 -26.17 -3.61
C GLY A 157 4.38 -25.49 -4.75
N ASN A 158 4.29 -24.17 -4.86
CA ASN A 158 5.08 -23.36 -5.80
C ASN A 158 5.78 -22.24 -5.05
N GLN A 159 6.67 -21.54 -5.72
CA GLN A 159 7.35 -20.38 -5.14
C GLN A 159 6.34 -19.26 -4.87
N ILE A 160 6.51 -18.53 -3.76
CA ILE A 160 5.53 -17.53 -3.34
C ILE A 160 5.77 -16.18 -4.01
N PHE A 161 7.03 -15.70 -3.98
CA PHE A 161 7.35 -14.35 -4.43
C PHE A 161 8.64 -14.38 -5.27
N ASP A 162 8.51 -14.03 -6.56
CA ASP A 162 9.63 -13.95 -7.50
C ASP A 162 9.81 -12.48 -7.88
N PHE A 163 10.99 -11.88 -7.58
CA PHE A 163 11.25 -10.51 -7.94
C PHE A 163 12.53 -10.37 -8.77
N ALA A 164 12.52 -9.41 -9.68
CA ALA A 164 13.70 -9.14 -10.51
C ALA A 164 13.80 -7.65 -10.84
N ASP A 165 15.06 -7.15 -10.87
CA ASP A 165 15.35 -5.75 -11.25
C ASP A 165 14.55 -4.74 -10.42
N SER A 166 14.51 -4.95 -9.08
CA SER A 166 13.54 -4.26 -8.24
C SER A 166 13.99 -4.16 -6.77
N PHE A 167 13.26 -3.35 -5.99
CA PHE A 167 13.44 -3.22 -4.53
C PHE A 167 12.10 -3.49 -3.83
N TRP A 168 12.10 -4.42 -2.87
CA TRP A 168 10.88 -4.77 -2.14
C TRP A 168 11.09 -4.75 -0.64
N VAL A 169 10.06 -4.30 0.07
CA VAL A 169 9.93 -4.48 1.52
C VAL A 169 8.70 -5.35 1.77
N LEU A 170 8.89 -6.47 2.48
CA LEU A 170 7.80 -7.38 2.87
C LEU A 170 7.74 -7.37 4.39
N ASP A 171 6.60 -6.95 4.97
CA ASP A 171 6.50 -6.73 6.41
C ASP A 171 5.23 -7.36 6.98
N GLY A 172 5.38 -8.25 7.96
CA GLY A 172 4.28 -8.76 8.76
C GLY A 172 3.62 -10.05 8.27
N PHE A 173 4.34 -10.91 7.54
CA PHE A 173 3.77 -12.10 6.93
C PHE A 173 4.30 -13.41 7.51
N THR A 174 3.47 -14.46 7.44
CA THR A 174 3.97 -15.84 7.48
C THR A 174 3.93 -16.42 6.05
N PHE A 175 5.12 -16.74 5.52
CA PHE A 175 5.30 -17.38 4.21
C PHE A 175 5.34 -18.89 4.45
N THR A 176 4.43 -19.65 3.82
CA THR A 176 4.30 -21.06 4.08
C THR A 176 4.11 -21.88 2.80
N ASP A 177 4.58 -23.12 2.84
CA ASP A 177 4.38 -24.11 1.78
C ASP A 177 4.88 -23.64 0.41
N GLY A 178 5.90 -22.80 0.42
CA GLY A 178 6.60 -22.39 -0.79
C GLY A 178 7.56 -23.48 -1.24
N VAL A 179 7.57 -23.78 -2.53
CA VAL A 179 8.43 -24.81 -3.08
C VAL A 179 9.11 -24.31 -4.37
N SER A 180 10.42 -24.41 -4.43
CA SER A 180 11.14 -24.22 -5.67
C SER A 180 11.47 -25.58 -6.28
N HIS A 181 11.07 -25.74 -7.54
CA HIS A 181 11.38 -26.90 -8.36
C HIS A 181 12.51 -26.62 -9.35
N SER A 182 13.17 -25.48 -9.20
CA SER A 182 14.23 -25.07 -10.13
C SER A 182 15.48 -25.93 -9.93
N VAL A 183 16.14 -26.21 -11.02
CA VAL A 183 17.46 -26.86 -11.03
C VAL A 183 18.59 -25.83 -10.82
N ASP A 184 18.26 -24.56 -10.75
CA ASP A 184 19.25 -23.50 -10.50
C ASP A 184 19.57 -23.42 -8.99
N ALA A 185 20.83 -23.40 -8.71
CA ALA A 185 21.35 -23.57 -7.35
C ALA A 185 21.12 -22.36 -6.43
N GLN A 186 20.36 -21.37 -6.85
CA GLN A 186 20.19 -20.11 -6.11
C GLN A 186 18.74 -19.81 -5.74
N ASP A 187 17.80 -20.66 -6.14
CA ASP A 187 16.39 -20.45 -5.89
C ASP A 187 16.00 -20.66 -4.43
N GLY A 188 15.05 -19.88 -3.95
CA GLY A 188 14.45 -20.05 -2.62
C GLY A 188 13.05 -20.63 -2.73
N GLY A 189 12.69 -21.46 -1.73
CA GLY A 189 11.37 -22.10 -1.72
C GLY A 189 10.23 -21.09 -1.60
N ALA A 190 10.36 -20.09 -0.75
CA ALA A 190 9.34 -19.05 -0.63
C ALA A 190 9.63 -17.88 -1.55
N ILE A 191 10.83 -17.32 -1.48
CA ILE A 191 11.17 -16.08 -2.20
C ILE A 191 12.41 -16.31 -3.06
N PHE A 192 12.35 -15.85 -4.29
CA PHE A 192 13.51 -15.81 -5.17
C PHE A 192 13.72 -14.41 -5.73
N GLY A 193 14.97 -13.94 -5.73
CA GLY A 193 15.30 -12.60 -6.20
C GLY A 193 16.47 -12.55 -7.15
N ARG A 194 16.33 -11.73 -8.21
CA ARG A 194 17.38 -11.51 -9.21
C ARG A 194 17.62 -10.02 -9.41
N ASN A 195 18.90 -9.59 -9.38
CA ASN A 195 19.29 -8.20 -9.66
C ASN A 195 18.51 -7.19 -8.83
N GLY A 196 18.31 -7.46 -7.53
CA GLY A 196 17.46 -6.57 -6.74
C GLY A 196 17.81 -6.51 -5.27
N GLN A 197 16.94 -5.88 -4.51
CA GLN A 197 17.11 -5.79 -3.06
C GLN A 197 15.80 -6.17 -2.38
N LEU A 198 15.92 -6.89 -1.27
CA LEU A 198 14.77 -7.32 -0.48
C LEU A 198 15.00 -7.00 0.99
N VAL A 199 14.01 -6.41 1.61
CA VAL A 199 13.95 -6.24 3.07
C VAL A 199 12.75 -7.02 3.58
N VAL A 200 13.00 -7.93 4.53
CA VAL A 200 11.91 -8.70 5.16
C VAL A 200 11.95 -8.41 6.65
N VAL A 201 10.85 -7.90 7.17
CA VAL A 201 10.76 -7.59 8.61
C VAL A 201 9.49 -8.20 9.21
N ASN A 202 9.51 -8.44 10.50
CA ASN A 202 8.37 -8.94 11.27
C ASN A 202 7.68 -10.15 10.61
N SER A 203 8.46 -11.03 9.97
CA SER A 203 7.88 -12.10 9.13
C SER A 203 8.43 -13.47 9.51
N ARG A 204 7.73 -14.52 9.12
CA ARG A 204 8.10 -15.90 9.41
C ARG A 204 8.12 -16.74 8.13
N PHE A 205 8.99 -17.74 8.10
CA PHE A 205 9.07 -18.71 7.02
C PHE A 205 8.86 -20.09 7.60
N VAL A 206 7.82 -20.78 7.17
CA VAL A 206 7.41 -22.07 7.76
C VAL A 206 7.16 -23.08 6.64
N GLY A 207 7.88 -24.18 6.66
CA GLY A 207 7.64 -25.30 5.74
C GLY A 207 7.98 -25.03 4.29
N ASN A 208 8.82 -24.03 4.00
CA ASN A 208 9.24 -23.74 2.63
C ASN A 208 10.44 -24.62 2.27
N THR A 209 10.48 -25.12 1.03
CA THR A 209 11.50 -26.07 0.59
C THR A 209 12.05 -25.70 -0.80
N SER A 210 13.29 -26.07 -1.02
CA SER A 210 13.94 -25.97 -2.32
C SER A 210 14.72 -27.24 -2.58
N GLU A 211 14.78 -27.69 -3.81
CA GLU A 211 15.51 -28.92 -4.16
C GLU A 211 17.02 -28.79 -3.98
N LEU A 212 17.55 -27.59 -4.10
CA LEU A 212 19.00 -27.37 -4.05
C LEU A 212 19.48 -26.51 -2.88
N ASN A 213 19.13 -25.24 -2.85
CA ASN A 213 19.60 -24.29 -1.83
C ASN A 213 18.48 -23.36 -1.38
N GLY A 214 18.71 -22.69 -0.23
CA GLY A 214 17.86 -21.61 0.22
C GLY A 214 16.42 -22.02 0.51
N GLY A 215 16.20 -23.02 1.36
CA GLY A 215 14.85 -23.53 1.65
C GLY A 215 13.76 -22.47 1.74
N ALA A 216 14.05 -21.27 2.27
CA ALA A 216 13.09 -20.18 2.32
C ALA A 216 13.39 -19.11 1.27
N VAL A 217 14.57 -18.49 1.32
CA VAL A 217 14.91 -17.35 0.45
C VAL A 217 16.18 -17.66 -0.34
N GLY A 218 16.14 -17.45 -1.63
CA GLY A 218 17.29 -17.54 -2.52
C GLY A 218 17.44 -16.28 -3.35
N VAL A 219 18.68 -15.85 -3.58
CA VAL A 219 18.92 -14.63 -4.36
C VAL A 219 20.12 -14.77 -5.28
N HIS A 220 20.04 -14.14 -6.43
CA HIS A 220 21.12 -14.07 -7.39
C HIS A 220 21.40 -12.60 -7.74
N MET A 221 22.66 -12.16 -7.56
CA MET A 221 23.07 -10.78 -7.80
C MET A 221 22.17 -9.79 -7.03
N SER A 222 21.79 -10.18 -5.82
CA SER A 222 20.81 -9.42 -5.01
C SER A 222 21.28 -9.35 -3.57
N SER A 223 20.67 -8.44 -2.78
CA SER A 223 20.89 -8.36 -1.34
C SER A 223 19.59 -8.57 -0.58
N VAL A 224 19.69 -9.22 0.61
CA VAL A 224 18.55 -9.47 1.49
C VAL A 224 18.88 -8.98 2.89
N PHE A 225 17.96 -8.22 3.50
CA PHE A 225 18.02 -7.79 4.90
C PHE A 225 16.83 -8.38 5.62
N MET A 226 17.11 -9.01 6.78
CA MET A 226 16.02 -9.58 7.59
C MET A 226 16.11 -9.04 9.01
N UNK A 227 15.09 -8.72 9.37
CA UNK A 227 15.02 -8.25 10.67
C UNK A 227 13.87 -8.72 11.39
#